data_ab94d237ca0cdc084d9af0fcb041eb10
#
_entry.id   ab94d237ca0cdc084d9af0fcb041eb10
#
_cell.length_a   1.000
_cell.length_b   1.000
_cell.length_c   1.000
_cell.angle_alpha   90.00
_cell.angle_beta   90.00
_cell.angle_gamma   90.00
#
_symmetry.space_group_name_H-M   'P 1'
#
loop_
_entity.id
_entity.type
_entity.pdbx_description
1 polymer ?
#
loop_
_entity_poly.entity_id
_entity_poly.type
_entity_poly.pdbx_seq_one_letter_code
_entity_poly.pdbx_strand_id
1 'polypeptide(L)'
;RYYSHRFYSFQAAAISENANTQSEQGVMLRVEAKPWEGVNIVSYVDFFADYWPRYGMTTSSNGQEFMLEGKFEMPHSHLLSLRYQMKRKAANDVILPLHRIKAQWTFTGFEKCKLQSTASVHLSSGTNPGFAVSQLAQASILRNRALRLSFVGAYFNAPDYLTRVYIYEPSLWNSSASYSYYGHGLRIATGISYTFPHSHWIIEAKYSLTHMLDRHTISSGHQEILSSNKNDISIQIRMEY
;
A
#
# COMPACT_ATOMS: atom_id res chain seq x y z
N ARG A 1 -15.43 17.65 -6.34
CA ARG A 1 -14.17 18.15 -6.89
C ARG A 1 -14.27 18.45 -8.36
N TYR A 2 -13.55 19.48 -8.78
CA TYR A 2 -13.41 19.84 -10.17
C TYR A 2 -12.00 20.40 -10.39
N TYR A 3 -11.25 19.80 -11.32
CA TYR A 3 -9.91 20.23 -11.67
C TYR A 3 -9.83 20.52 -13.15
N SER A 4 -9.50 21.76 -13.53
CA SER A 4 -9.30 22.13 -14.92
C SER A 4 -8.11 21.39 -15.53
N HIS A 5 -8.03 21.34 -16.87
CA HIS A 5 -6.89 20.72 -17.55
C HIS A 5 -5.56 21.46 -17.35
N ARG A 6 -5.62 22.71 -16.91
CA ARG A 6 -4.45 23.56 -16.56
C ARG A 6 -4.19 23.63 -15.05
N PHE A 7 -4.97 22.87 -14.24
CA PHE A 7 -4.74 22.89 -12.81
C PHE A 7 -3.36 22.32 -12.50
N TYR A 8 -2.60 23.05 -11.69
CA TYR A 8 -1.30 22.63 -11.22
C TYR A 8 -1.13 22.99 -9.75
N SER A 9 -0.66 22.07 -8.94
CA SER A 9 -0.32 22.33 -7.55
C SER A 9 0.95 21.55 -7.17
N PHE A 10 1.93 22.25 -6.60
CA PHE A 10 3.19 21.66 -6.16
C PHE A 10 3.04 20.74 -4.95
N GLN A 11 2.04 20.97 -4.10
CA GLN A 11 1.92 20.31 -2.79
C GLN A 11 0.50 19.82 -2.49
N ALA A 12 -0.35 19.70 -3.50
CA ALA A 12 -1.72 19.29 -3.25
C ALA A 12 -1.81 17.78 -2.97
N ALA A 13 -2.16 17.43 -1.75
CA ALA A 13 -2.79 16.16 -1.43
C ALA A 13 -4.27 16.21 -1.85
N ALA A 14 -4.54 16.49 -3.13
CA ALA A 14 -5.88 16.61 -3.64
C ALA A 14 -6.52 15.23 -3.79
N ILE A 15 -7.82 15.12 -3.53
CA ILE A 15 -8.58 13.90 -3.80
C ILE A 15 -8.71 13.78 -5.32
N SER A 16 -7.87 12.96 -5.92
CA SER A 16 -7.82 12.70 -7.35
C SER A 16 -7.53 11.24 -7.63
N GLU A 17 -8.11 10.74 -8.71
CA GLU A 17 -7.85 9.40 -9.23
C GLU A 17 -6.57 9.30 -10.06
N ASN A 18 -6.07 10.43 -10.48
CA ASN A 18 -4.90 10.54 -11.34
C ASN A 18 -3.68 11.05 -10.57
N ALA A 19 -2.50 10.57 -10.95
CA ALA A 19 -1.24 11.07 -10.40
C ALA A 19 -1.07 12.58 -10.65
N ASN A 20 -1.56 13.05 -11.82
CA ASN A 20 -1.69 14.47 -12.11
C ASN A 20 -3.14 14.87 -11.83
N THR A 21 -3.33 15.79 -10.89
CA THR A 21 -4.64 16.34 -10.54
C THR A 21 -5.09 17.31 -11.62
N GLN A 22 -5.55 16.80 -12.74
CA GLN A 22 -5.98 17.59 -13.92
C GLN A 22 -7.14 16.91 -14.62
N SER A 23 -7.99 17.70 -15.27
CA SER A 23 -9.07 17.23 -16.13
C SER A 23 -10.05 16.26 -15.48
N GLU A 24 -10.23 16.35 -14.18
CA GLU A 24 -11.06 15.44 -13.38
C GLU A 24 -12.16 16.19 -12.65
N GLN A 25 -13.34 15.61 -12.67
CA GLN A 25 -14.46 16.02 -11.81
C GLN A 25 -15.02 14.81 -11.07
N GLY A 26 -15.58 15.03 -9.88
CA GLY A 26 -16.15 13.93 -9.13
C GLY A 26 -16.86 14.36 -7.87
N VAL A 27 -17.65 13.43 -7.35
CA VAL A 27 -18.37 13.56 -6.08
C VAL A 27 -18.01 12.38 -5.22
N MET A 28 -17.56 12.66 -4.00
CA MET A 28 -17.24 11.66 -2.99
C MET A 28 -18.10 11.90 -1.75
N LEU A 29 -18.73 10.83 -1.28
CA LEU A 29 -19.40 10.79 0.00
C LEU A 29 -18.66 9.81 0.90
N ARG A 30 -18.22 10.28 2.06
CA ARG A 30 -17.62 9.45 3.11
C ARG A 30 -18.45 9.52 4.37
N VAL A 31 -18.68 8.36 4.97
CA VAL A 31 -19.35 8.21 6.25
C VAL A 31 -18.43 7.46 7.20
N GLU A 32 -18.33 7.95 8.42
CA GLU A 32 -17.63 7.30 9.52
C GLU A 32 -18.58 7.19 10.71
N ALA A 33 -18.66 5.99 11.28
CA ALA A 33 -19.54 5.70 12.41
C ALA A 33 -18.82 4.85 13.44
N LYS A 34 -19.13 5.11 14.71
CA LYS A 34 -18.69 4.31 15.86
C LYS A 34 -19.92 3.76 16.56
N PRO A 35 -20.54 2.69 16.02
CA PRO A 35 -21.82 2.20 16.53
C PRO A 35 -21.72 1.64 17.95
N TRP A 36 -20.55 1.13 18.33
CA TRP A 36 -20.25 0.60 19.68
C TRP A 36 -18.83 0.96 20.07
N GLU A 37 -18.52 0.88 21.35
CA GLU A 37 -17.16 1.01 21.86
C GLU A 37 -16.25 -0.04 21.21
N GLY A 38 -15.07 0.36 20.78
CA GLY A 38 -14.11 -0.51 20.08
C GLY A 38 -14.46 -0.84 18.63
N VAL A 39 -15.56 -0.31 18.06
CA VAL A 39 -15.92 -0.55 16.64
C VAL A 39 -15.92 0.76 15.87
N ASN A 40 -15.11 0.84 14.82
CA ASN A 40 -15.09 1.96 13.89
C ASN A 40 -15.38 1.44 12.48
N ILE A 41 -16.41 1.99 11.83
CA ILE A 41 -16.82 1.65 10.47
C ILE A 41 -16.63 2.89 9.60
N VAL A 42 -15.89 2.73 8.51
CA VAL A 42 -15.69 3.78 7.50
C VAL A 42 -16.17 3.25 6.15
N SER A 43 -17.00 4.04 5.49
CA SER A 43 -17.44 3.74 4.13
C SER A 43 -17.29 4.98 3.27
N TYR A 44 -16.95 4.80 2.00
CA TYR A 44 -17.07 5.87 1.01
C TYR A 44 -17.53 5.34 -0.35
N VAL A 45 -18.17 6.23 -1.09
CA VAL A 45 -18.51 6.09 -2.51
C VAL A 45 -17.91 7.27 -3.23
N ASP A 46 -17.23 7.01 -4.33
CA ASP A 46 -16.64 8.04 -5.19
C ASP A 46 -17.05 7.82 -6.64
N PHE A 47 -17.64 8.84 -7.26
CA PHE A 47 -17.94 8.89 -8.68
C PHE A 47 -17.07 9.96 -9.31
N PHE A 48 -16.33 9.59 -10.34
CA PHE A 48 -15.41 10.50 -11.01
C PHE A 48 -15.46 10.35 -12.52
N ALA A 49 -15.10 11.41 -13.19
CA ALA A 49 -14.99 11.43 -14.65
C ALA A 49 -13.80 12.30 -15.06
N ASP A 50 -13.08 11.82 -16.05
CA ASP A 50 -12.09 12.61 -16.78
C ASP A 50 -12.77 13.18 -18.01
N TYR A 51 -12.80 14.49 -18.16
CA TYR A 51 -13.39 15.13 -19.34
C TYR A 51 -12.37 15.35 -20.47
N TRP A 52 -11.12 14.94 -20.27
CA TRP A 52 -10.07 14.89 -21.27
C TRP A 52 -9.47 13.48 -21.33
N PRO A 53 -9.21 12.92 -22.53
CA PRO A 53 -8.59 11.61 -22.65
C PRO A 53 -7.24 11.56 -21.95
N ARG A 54 -7.00 10.48 -21.20
CA ARG A 54 -5.71 10.20 -20.53
C ARG A 54 -4.80 9.41 -21.45
N TYR A 55 -3.52 9.33 -21.08
CA TYR A 55 -2.58 8.47 -21.77
C TYR A 55 -3.11 7.03 -21.86
N GLY A 56 -3.10 6.45 -23.07
CA GLY A 56 -3.64 5.12 -23.34
C GLY A 56 -5.16 5.03 -23.50
N MET A 57 -5.86 6.19 -23.55
CA MET A 57 -7.31 6.26 -23.74
C MET A 57 -7.63 7.05 -25.01
N THR A 58 -8.60 6.59 -25.78
CA THR A 58 -9.08 7.28 -26.98
C THR A 58 -10.18 8.30 -26.69
N THR A 59 -10.90 8.12 -25.60
CA THR A 59 -12.02 8.97 -25.19
C THR A 59 -11.92 9.38 -23.73
N SER A 60 -12.74 10.36 -23.32
CA SER A 60 -12.96 10.67 -21.90
C SER A 60 -13.52 9.45 -21.17
N SER A 61 -13.19 9.30 -19.91
CA SER A 61 -13.56 8.14 -19.11
C SER A 61 -14.24 8.52 -17.80
N ASN A 62 -15.02 7.60 -17.28
CA ASN A 62 -15.59 7.70 -15.95
C ASN A 62 -15.24 6.48 -15.11
N GLY A 63 -15.44 6.59 -13.82
CA GLY A 63 -15.25 5.50 -12.90
C GLY A 63 -16.01 5.68 -11.61
N GLN A 64 -16.01 4.62 -10.84
CA GLN A 64 -16.62 4.61 -9.52
C GLN A 64 -15.78 3.76 -8.58
N GLU A 65 -15.76 4.16 -7.34
CA GLU A 65 -15.11 3.42 -6.27
C GLU A 65 -16.03 3.33 -5.07
N PHE A 66 -16.08 2.15 -4.46
CA PHE A 66 -16.76 1.90 -3.20
C PHE A 66 -15.76 1.27 -2.23
N MET A 67 -15.76 1.71 -0.98
CA MET A 67 -14.96 1.11 0.09
C MET A 67 -15.78 1.00 1.37
N LEU A 68 -15.62 -0.14 2.03
CA LEU A 68 -16.12 -0.39 3.38
C LEU A 68 -14.97 -0.96 4.22
N GLU A 69 -14.70 -0.35 5.35
CA GLU A 69 -13.71 -0.80 6.32
C GLU A 69 -14.33 -0.86 7.71
N GLY A 70 -14.19 -2.00 8.37
CA GLY A 70 -14.50 -2.19 9.78
C GLY A 70 -13.22 -2.40 10.59
N LYS A 71 -13.04 -1.66 11.67
CA LYS A 71 -11.96 -1.84 12.66
C LYS A 71 -12.59 -2.23 13.99
N PHE A 72 -12.08 -3.30 14.57
CA PHE A 72 -12.58 -3.92 15.78
C PHE A 72 -11.43 -3.99 16.80
N GLU A 73 -11.53 -3.16 17.82
CA GLU A 73 -10.64 -3.23 18.96
C GLU A 73 -11.08 -4.37 19.87
N MET A 74 -10.17 -5.28 20.16
CA MET A 74 -10.41 -6.44 20.99
C MET A 74 -9.57 -6.36 22.27
N PRO A 75 -9.94 -7.08 23.34
CA PRO A 75 -9.18 -7.11 24.56
C PRO A 75 -7.68 -7.45 24.32
N HIS A 76 -6.83 -7.09 25.26
CA HIS A 76 -5.39 -7.35 25.26
C HIS A 76 -4.63 -6.73 24.06
N SER A 77 -5.05 -5.53 23.62
CA SER A 77 -4.39 -4.75 22.56
C SER A 77 -4.36 -5.43 21.19
N HIS A 78 -5.41 -6.17 20.88
CA HIS A 78 -5.65 -6.70 19.54
C HIS A 78 -6.53 -5.75 18.73
N LEU A 79 -6.22 -5.57 17.47
CA LEU A 79 -7.01 -4.82 16.50
C LEU A 79 -7.19 -5.66 15.24
N LEU A 80 -8.44 -5.92 14.86
CA LEU A 80 -8.80 -6.54 13.59
C LEU A 80 -9.35 -5.46 12.65
N SER A 81 -8.82 -5.37 11.44
CA SER A 81 -9.35 -4.52 10.36
C SER A 81 -9.73 -5.38 9.17
N LEU A 82 -10.96 -5.22 8.71
CA LEU A 82 -11.48 -5.87 7.50
C LEU A 82 -11.87 -4.77 6.52
N ARG A 83 -11.33 -4.83 5.30
CA ARG A 83 -11.62 -3.86 4.24
C ARG A 83 -12.05 -4.57 2.98
N TYR A 84 -13.14 -4.10 2.40
CA TYR A 84 -13.56 -4.39 1.04
C TYR A 84 -13.52 -3.11 0.21
N GLN A 85 -12.99 -3.18 -0.99
CA GLN A 85 -12.94 -2.10 -1.96
C GLN A 85 -13.31 -2.63 -3.34
N MET A 86 -14.22 -1.97 -4.02
CA MET A 86 -14.55 -2.21 -5.40
C MET A 86 -14.24 -0.95 -6.18
N LYS A 87 -13.44 -1.10 -7.25
CA LYS A 87 -13.10 0.00 -8.14
C LYS A 87 -13.37 -0.39 -9.58
N ARG A 88 -14.11 0.45 -10.27
CA ARG A 88 -14.39 0.35 -11.69
C ARG A 88 -13.83 1.59 -12.36
N LYS A 89 -12.83 1.41 -13.20
CA LYS A 89 -12.13 2.49 -13.91
C LYS A 89 -11.70 1.98 -15.27
N ALA A 90 -11.87 2.79 -16.30
CA ALA A 90 -11.40 2.46 -17.63
C ALA A 90 -9.86 2.45 -17.68
N ALA A 91 -9.31 1.44 -18.34
CA ALA A 91 -7.89 1.34 -18.68
C ALA A 91 -7.79 0.74 -20.07
N ASN A 92 -7.10 1.43 -21.01
CA ASN A 92 -6.99 1.04 -22.42
C ASN A 92 -8.37 0.77 -23.06
N ASP A 93 -9.33 1.66 -22.82
CA ASP A 93 -10.73 1.60 -23.28
C ASP A 93 -11.53 0.36 -22.77
N VAL A 94 -10.99 -0.40 -21.82
CA VAL A 94 -11.67 -1.52 -21.19
C VAL A 94 -12.01 -1.16 -19.74
N ILE A 95 -13.23 -1.45 -19.32
CA ILE A 95 -13.71 -1.21 -17.96
C ILE A 95 -13.89 -2.55 -17.27
N LEU A 96 -12.98 -2.90 -16.40
CA LEU A 96 -13.08 -4.10 -15.55
C LEU A 96 -13.20 -3.72 -14.07
N PRO A 97 -14.19 -4.28 -13.36
CA PRO A 97 -14.28 -4.10 -11.92
C PRO A 97 -13.14 -4.84 -11.24
N LEU A 98 -12.46 -4.17 -10.33
CA LEU A 98 -11.43 -4.75 -9.46
C LEU A 98 -11.95 -4.74 -8.02
N HIS A 99 -12.09 -5.93 -7.45
CA HIS A 99 -12.48 -6.16 -6.07
C HIS A 99 -11.24 -6.46 -5.25
N ARG A 100 -11.10 -5.80 -4.11
CA ARG A 100 -10.00 -6.01 -3.18
C ARG A 100 -10.57 -6.29 -1.80
N ILE A 101 -10.15 -7.39 -1.21
CA ILE A 101 -10.49 -7.78 0.16
C ILE A 101 -9.19 -7.81 0.95
N LYS A 102 -9.17 -7.16 2.10
CA LYS A 102 -8.01 -7.14 2.99
C LYS A 102 -8.46 -7.41 4.42
N ALA A 103 -7.81 -8.38 5.05
CA ALA A 103 -7.90 -8.63 6.48
C ALA A 103 -6.55 -8.34 7.12
N GLN A 104 -6.55 -7.61 8.22
CA GLN A 104 -5.35 -7.24 8.95
C GLN A 104 -5.60 -7.39 10.44
N TRP A 105 -4.78 -8.21 11.08
CA TRP A 105 -4.74 -8.34 12.52
C TRP A 105 -3.46 -7.71 13.06
N THR A 106 -3.61 -6.88 14.10
CA THR A 106 -2.49 -6.20 14.75
C THR A 106 -2.52 -6.49 16.24
N PHE A 107 -1.38 -6.82 16.79
CA PHE A 107 -1.16 -7.05 18.21
C PHE A 107 -0.07 -6.12 18.74
N THR A 108 -0.38 -5.38 19.82
CA THR A 108 0.54 -4.43 20.46
C THR A 108 0.62 -4.65 21.96
N GLY A 109 0.25 -5.85 22.46
CA GLY A 109 0.18 -6.18 23.88
C GLY A 109 1.54 -6.28 24.57
N PHE A 110 2.63 -6.45 23.83
CA PHE A 110 3.97 -6.33 24.41
C PHE A 110 4.43 -4.89 24.35
N GLU A 111 4.89 -4.34 25.47
CA GLU A 111 5.54 -3.02 25.46
C GLU A 111 6.65 -3.01 24.40
N LYS A 112 6.63 -2.01 23.53
CA LYS A 112 7.66 -1.81 22.49
C LYS A 112 7.65 -2.81 21.31
N CYS A 113 6.71 -3.76 21.26
CA CYS A 113 6.59 -4.69 20.13
C CYS A 113 5.24 -4.56 19.43
N LYS A 114 5.27 -4.64 18.11
CA LYS A 114 4.07 -4.69 17.24
C LYS A 114 4.20 -5.89 16.33
N LEU A 115 3.17 -6.73 16.31
CA LEU A 115 2.99 -7.79 15.32
C LEU A 115 1.79 -7.45 14.45
N GLN A 116 1.89 -7.67 13.14
CA GLN A 116 0.80 -7.41 12.22
C GLN A 116 0.79 -8.47 11.12
N SER A 117 -0.30 -9.24 11.06
CA SER A 117 -0.57 -10.19 9.99
C SER A 117 -1.55 -9.56 9.00
N THR A 118 -1.27 -9.68 7.72
CA THR A 118 -2.14 -9.14 6.67
C THR A 118 -2.37 -10.20 5.61
N ALA A 119 -3.62 -10.39 5.22
CA ALA A 119 -4.02 -11.18 4.06
C ALA A 119 -4.82 -10.29 3.10
N SER A 120 -4.55 -10.40 1.82
CA SER A 120 -5.27 -9.67 0.79
C SER A 120 -5.56 -10.53 -0.42
N VAL A 121 -6.74 -10.31 -1.03
CA VAL A 121 -7.18 -10.98 -2.25
C VAL A 121 -7.71 -9.93 -3.21
N HIS A 122 -7.27 -9.99 -4.46
CA HIS A 122 -7.68 -9.11 -5.55
C HIS A 122 -8.32 -9.94 -6.66
N LEU A 123 -9.51 -9.55 -7.06
CA LEU A 123 -10.33 -10.27 -8.04
C LEU A 123 -10.77 -9.31 -9.15
N SER A 124 -10.70 -9.76 -10.39
CA SER A 124 -11.29 -9.06 -11.53
C SER A 124 -11.79 -10.06 -12.57
N SER A 125 -12.82 -9.70 -13.28
CA SER A 125 -13.42 -10.57 -14.30
C SER A 125 -12.43 -10.89 -15.42
N GLY A 126 -12.35 -12.15 -15.82
CA GLY A 126 -11.47 -12.60 -16.91
C GLY A 126 -9.98 -12.65 -16.57
N THR A 127 -9.61 -12.52 -15.29
CA THR A 127 -8.22 -12.62 -14.83
C THR A 127 -8.08 -13.60 -13.68
N ASN A 128 -6.87 -14.11 -13.48
CA ASN A 128 -6.57 -14.92 -12.32
C ASN A 128 -6.57 -14.08 -11.05
N PRO A 129 -7.07 -14.60 -9.92
CA PRO A 129 -7.02 -13.90 -8.65
C PRO A 129 -5.58 -13.65 -8.19
N GLY A 130 -5.33 -12.48 -7.63
CA GLY A 130 -4.10 -12.18 -6.91
C GLY A 130 -4.31 -12.30 -5.42
N PHE A 131 -3.36 -12.89 -4.69
CA PHE A 131 -3.39 -12.90 -3.24
C PHE A 131 -2.02 -12.72 -2.62
N ALA A 132 -1.98 -12.19 -1.41
CA ALA A 132 -0.78 -12.07 -0.61
C ALA A 132 -1.07 -12.26 0.87
N VAL A 133 -0.11 -12.86 1.55
CA VAL A 133 -0.07 -12.95 3.01
C VAL A 133 1.25 -12.37 3.48
N SER A 134 1.21 -11.51 4.50
CA SER A 134 2.42 -10.90 5.05
C SER A 134 2.38 -10.84 6.57
N GLN A 135 3.54 -10.98 7.17
CA GLN A 135 3.78 -10.83 8.60
C GLN A 135 4.80 -9.73 8.82
N LEU A 136 4.40 -8.71 9.58
CA LEU A 136 5.26 -7.64 10.06
C LEU A 136 5.54 -7.85 11.55
N ALA A 137 6.80 -7.76 11.94
CA ALA A 137 7.23 -7.63 13.32
C ALA A 137 8.04 -6.36 13.48
N GLN A 138 7.73 -5.56 14.48
CA GLN A 138 8.50 -4.37 14.87
C GLN A 138 8.81 -4.41 16.35
N ALA A 139 10.03 -4.05 16.72
CA ALA A 139 10.44 -3.93 18.12
C ALA A 139 11.21 -2.63 18.31
N SER A 140 10.92 -1.94 19.42
CA SER A 140 11.70 -0.80 19.90
C SER A 140 12.56 -1.26 21.06
N ILE A 141 13.86 -1.35 20.83
CA ILE A 141 14.84 -1.82 21.80
C ILE A 141 15.49 -0.60 22.46
N LEU A 142 16.12 -0.78 23.57
CA LEU A 142 16.72 0.24 24.44
C LEU A 142 15.69 1.06 25.24
N ARG A 143 16.18 1.57 26.39
CA ARG A 143 15.35 2.25 27.39
C ARG A 143 14.57 3.46 26.84
N ASN A 144 15.16 4.17 25.88
CA ASN A 144 14.59 5.39 25.29
C ASN A 144 13.94 5.14 23.91
N ARG A 145 13.66 3.88 23.53
CA ARG A 145 13.17 3.49 22.19
C ARG A 145 14.09 4.00 21.05
N ALA A 146 15.35 4.23 21.37
CA ALA A 146 16.32 4.78 20.43
C ALA A 146 16.62 3.84 19.25
N LEU A 147 16.49 2.54 19.44
CA LEU A 147 16.69 1.53 18.40
C LEU A 147 15.36 0.90 18.03
N ARG A 148 14.96 1.02 16.77
CA ARG A 148 13.79 0.34 16.20
C ARG A 148 14.25 -0.68 15.17
N LEU A 149 13.79 -1.91 15.32
CA LEU A 149 13.98 -2.98 14.36
C LEU A 149 12.62 -3.31 13.71
N SER A 150 12.64 -3.65 12.44
CA SER A 150 11.47 -4.11 11.71
C SER A 150 11.83 -5.28 10.81
N PHE A 151 10.91 -6.22 10.68
CA PHE A 151 11.02 -7.36 9.81
C PHE A 151 9.67 -7.59 9.12
N VAL A 152 9.70 -7.85 7.81
CA VAL A 152 8.54 -8.26 7.02
C VAL A 152 8.91 -9.51 6.25
N GLY A 153 8.08 -10.54 6.38
CA GLY A 153 8.06 -11.69 5.50
C GLY A 153 6.72 -11.74 4.77
N ALA A 154 6.72 -11.98 3.46
CA ALA A 154 5.50 -12.06 2.68
C ALA A 154 5.61 -13.10 1.57
N TYR A 155 4.47 -13.73 1.28
CA TYR A 155 4.26 -14.57 0.12
C TYR A 155 3.17 -13.95 -0.75
N PHE A 156 3.37 -13.96 -2.06
CA PHE A 156 2.40 -13.43 -3.02
C PHE A 156 2.28 -14.33 -4.25
N ASN A 157 1.06 -14.37 -4.78
CA ASN A 157 0.77 -14.98 -6.07
C ASN A 157 -0.30 -14.12 -6.76
N ALA A 158 0.10 -13.42 -7.79
CA ALA A 158 -0.74 -12.54 -8.60
C ALA A 158 -0.31 -12.67 -10.07
N PRO A 159 -0.77 -13.71 -10.79
CA PRO A 159 -0.31 -14.00 -12.14
C PRO A 159 -0.55 -12.84 -13.11
N ASP A 160 -1.63 -12.10 -12.93
CA ASP A 160 -2.02 -10.99 -13.78
C ASP A 160 -1.67 -9.63 -13.16
N TYR A 161 -1.17 -8.72 -13.97
CA TYR A 161 -0.82 -7.37 -13.51
C TYR A 161 -2.04 -6.58 -12.99
N LEU A 162 -3.24 -6.84 -13.49
CA LEU A 162 -4.47 -6.17 -13.03
C LEU A 162 -4.79 -6.54 -11.58
N THR A 163 -4.57 -7.79 -11.19
CA THR A 163 -4.80 -8.32 -9.84
C THR A 163 -3.57 -8.26 -8.93
N ARG A 164 -2.54 -7.48 -9.32
CA ARG A 164 -1.35 -7.27 -8.50
C ARG A 164 -1.71 -6.91 -7.07
N VAL A 165 -0.93 -7.43 -6.15
CA VAL A 165 -1.13 -7.22 -4.71
C VAL A 165 -0.19 -6.17 -4.15
N TYR A 166 -0.55 -5.63 -2.99
CA TYR A 166 0.25 -4.60 -2.33
C TYR A 166 0.68 -5.10 -0.95
N ILE A 167 1.99 -5.04 -0.70
CA ILE A 167 2.60 -5.41 0.58
C ILE A 167 3.11 -4.13 1.24
N TYR A 168 2.71 -3.93 2.49
CA TYR A 168 3.19 -2.83 3.31
C TYR A 168 4.50 -3.24 4.00
N GLU A 169 5.50 -2.39 3.87
CA GLU A 169 6.81 -2.52 4.53
C GLU A 169 7.14 -1.22 5.26
N PRO A 170 7.72 -1.28 6.47
CA PRO A 170 8.33 -0.11 7.07
C PRO A 170 9.39 0.47 6.13
N SER A 171 9.32 1.74 5.88
CA SER A 171 10.21 2.43 4.95
C SER A 171 10.96 3.56 5.62
N LEU A 172 12.02 4.02 4.95
CA LEU A 172 12.77 5.20 5.34
C LEU A 172 11.88 6.45 5.22
N TRP A 173 12.27 7.52 5.88
CA TRP A 173 11.57 8.81 5.79
C TRP A 173 11.44 9.27 4.32
N ASN A 174 10.25 9.74 3.95
CA ASN A 174 9.90 10.17 2.58
C ASN A 174 10.07 9.10 1.49
N SER A 175 10.12 7.81 1.84
CA SER A 175 10.09 6.73 0.87
C SER A 175 8.76 5.97 0.91
N SER A 176 8.44 5.25 -0.18
CA SER A 176 7.21 4.48 -0.27
C SER A 176 7.19 3.36 0.76
N ALA A 177 6.05 3.19 1.44
CA ALA A 177 5.81 2.10 2.37
C ALA A 177 4.96 0.96 1.76
N SER A 178 4.40 1.16 0.58
CA SER A 178 3.54 0.19 -0.10
C SER A 178 4.09 -0.14 -1.48
N TYR A 179 4.45 -1.38 -1.68
CA TYR A 179 5.01 -1.88 -2.93
C TYR A 179 4.04 -2.83 -3.60
N SER A 180 3.91 -2.73 -4.93
CA SER A 180 3.07 -3.61 -5.72
C SER A 180 3.86 -4.79 -6.27
N TYR A 181 3.25 -5.98 -6.20
CA TYR A 181 3.85 -7.23 -6.68
C TYR A 181 2.89 -7.96 -7.61
N TYR A 182 3.42 -8.51 -8.69
CA TYR A 182 2.74 -9.43 -9.59
C TYR A 182 3.67 -10.60 -9.95
N GLY A 183 3.09 -11.73 -10.39
CA GLY A 183 3.78 -12.99 -10.52
C GLY A 183 3.70 -13.80 -9.23
N HIS A 184 4.61 -14.73 -9.01
CA HIS A 184 4.63 -15.63 -7.88
C HIS A 184 5.98 -15.52 -7.16
N GLY A 185 5.97 -15.21 -5.86
CA GLY A 185 7.23 -15.00 -5.15
C GLY A 185 7.13 -14.79 -3.65
N LEU A 186 8.30 -14.58 -3.08
CA LEU A 186 8.53 -14.28 -1.67
C LEU A 186 9.15 -12.89 -1.55
N ARG A 187 8.81 -12.20 -0.49
CA ARG A 187 9.40 -10.92 -0.13
C ARG A 187 9.86 -10.93 1.32
N ILE A 188 11.09 -10.50 1.56
CA ILE A 188 11.64 -10.25 2.89
C ILE A 188 12.16 -8.82 2.91
N ALA A 189 11.85 -8.10 3.99
CA ALA A 189 12.40 -6.77 4.22
C ALA A 189 12.76 -6.61 5.69
N THR A 190 13.93 -6.05 5.95
CA THR A 190 14.42 -5.73 7.30
C THR A 190 14.80 -4.27 7.37
N GLY A 191 14.49 -3.63 8.47
CA GLY A 191 14.82 -2.23 8.71
C GLY A 191 15.39 -2.02 10.11
N ILE A 192 16.33 -1.11 10.20
CA ILE A 192 16.90 -0.61 11.44
C ILE A 192 16.85 0.92 11.44
N SER A 193 16.42 1.49 12.55
CA SER A 193 16.44 2.94 12.77
C SER A 193 17.02 3.22 14.14
N TYR A 194 18.01 4.08 14.19
CA TYR A 194 18.64 4.49 15.45
C TYR A 194 18.56 6.00 15.61
N THR A 195 17.93 6.42 16.71
CA THR A 195 17.82 7.84 17.11
C THR A 195 18.85 8.09 18.21
N PHE A 196 19.76 9.01 17.99
CA PHE A 196 20.76 9.38 18.98
C PHE A 196 20.13 10.18 20.13
N PRO A 197 20.21 9.71 21.40
CA PRO A 197 19.44 10.31 22.50
C PRO A 197 19.84 11.75 22.85
N HIS A 198 21.06 12.17 22.54
CA HIS A 198 21.62 13.50 22.88
C HIS A 198 21.95 14.34 21.65
N SER A 199 21.52 13.92 20.49
CA SER A 199 21.68 14.65 19.25
C SER A 199 20.43 14.50 18.40
N HIS A 200 20.22 15.40 17.51
CA HIS A 200 19.07 15.39 16.60
C HIS A 200 19.26 14.46 15.38
N TRP A 201 20.24 13.55 15.44
CA TRP A 201 20.55 12.65 14.34
C TRP A 201 19.76 11.34 14.42
N ILE A 202 19.31 10.90 13.26
CA ILE A 202 18.66 9.59 13.07
C ILE A 202 19.33 8.91 11.88
N ILE A 203 19.76 7.69 12.08
CA ILE A 203 20.31 6.82 11.03
C ILE A 203 19.32 5.68 10.79
N GLU A 204 18.98 5.49 9.54
CA GLU A 204 18.04 4.45 9.11
C GLU A 204 18.67 3.63 7.98
N ALA A 205 18.50 2.31 8.03
CA ALA A 205 18.91 1.41 6.96
C ALA A 205 17.80 0.38 6.71
N LYS A 206 17.62 0.00 5.45
CA LYS A 206 16.68 -1.01 5.01
C LYS A 206 17.36 -1.93 4.00
N TYR A 207 17.22 -3.22 4.20
CA TYR A 207 17.52 -4.26 3.22
C TYR A 207 16.25 -4.97 2.83
N SER A 208 16.13 -5.32 1.56
CA SER A 208 15.00 -6.09 1.09
C SER A 208 15.35 -7.02 -0.06
N LEU A 209 14.75 -8.20 -0.05
CA LEU A 209 14.92 -9.27 -1.03
C LEU A 209 13.55 -9.65 -1.59
N THR A 210 13.42 -9.66 -2.91
CA THR A 210 12.32 -10.31 -3.63
C THR A 210 12.86 -11.54 -4.33
N HIS A 211 12.27 -12.71 -4.10
CA HIS A 211 12.57 -13.94 -4.80
C HIS A 211 11.36 -14.37 -5.63
N MET A 212 11.51 -14.41 -6.96
CA MET A 212 10.47 -14.87 -7.88
C MET A 212 10.56 -16.38 -8.04
N LEU A 213 9.41 -17.06 -7.89
CA LEU A 213 9.30 -18.53 -8.00
C LEU A 213 8.88 -18.99 -9.40
N ASP A 214 8.37 -18.04 -10.22
CA ASP A 214 7.81 -18.31 -11.54
C ASP A 214 8.70 -17.88 -12.71
N ARG A 215 9.83 -17.24 -12.42
CA ARG A 215 10.72 -16.69 -13.48
C ARG A 215 12.17 -16.56 -13.03
N HIS A 216 13.07 -16.56 -14.03
CA HIS A 216 14.51 -16.40 -13.83
C HIS A 216 15.02 -15.00 -14.19
N THR A 217 14.13 -14.12 -14.64
CA THR A 217 14.46 -12.73 -14.98
C THR A 217 13.42 -11.80 -14.38
N ILE A 218 13.84 -10.63 -13.89
CA ILE A 218 12.99 -9.60 -13.29
C ILE A 218 13.16 -8.32 -14.10
N SER A 219 12.06 -7.61 -14.36
CA SER A 219 12.01 -6.42 -15.23
C SER A 219 12.29 -6.73 -16.71
N SER A 220 12.54 -5.71 -17.52
CA SER A 220 12.82 -5.81 -18.95
C SER A 220 13.66 -4.63 -19.43
N GLY A 221 14.30 -4.77 -20.62
CA GLY A 221 15.12 -3.75 -21.23
C GLY A 221 16.35 -3.43 -20.39
N HIS A 222 16.69 -2.15 -20.26
CA HIS A 222 17.89 -1.72 -19.51
C HIS A 222 17.82 -1.97 -17.99
N GLN A 223 16.66 -2.33 -17.47
CA GLN A 223 16.47 -2.66 -16.04
C GLN A 223 16.30 -4.16 -15.80
N GLU A 224 16.60 -4.99 -16.79
CA GLU A 224 16.51 -6.43 -16.68
C GLU A 224 17.57 -6.98 -15.72
N ILE A 225 17.12 -7.81 -14.79
CA ILE A 225 17.97 -8.54 -13.84
C ILE A 225 17.89 -10.01 -14.22
N LEU A 226 19.02 -10.59 -14.66
CA LEU A 226 19.15 -12.01 -15.04
C LEU A 226 19.24 -12.88 -13.76
N SER A 227 18.26 -12.80 -12.92
CA SER A 227 18.14 -13.54 -11.67
C SER A 227 16.70 -13.59 -11.20
N SER A 228 16.33 -14.65 -10.50
CA SER A 228 15.06 -14.73 -9.73
C SER A 228 15.08 -13.85 -8.47
N ASN A 229 16.23 -13.27 -8.10
CA ASN A 229 16.42 -12.48 -6.90
C ASN A 229 16.63 -11.01 -7.26
N LYS A 230 15.91 -10.13 -6.58
CA LYS A 230 16.15 -8.69 -6.57
C LYS A 230 16.44 -8.23 -5.13
N ASN A 231 17.60 -7.63 -4.94
CA ASN A 231 18.05 -7.08 -3.66
C ASN A 231 18.05 -5.56 -3.74
N ASP A 232 17.56 -4.91 -2.70
CA ASP A 232 17.59 -3.46 -2.56
C ASP A 232 18.15 -3.09 -1.17
N ILE A 233 19.11 -2.17 -1.13
CA ILE A 233 19.66 -1.59 0.10
C ILE A 233 19.42 -0.09 0.06
N SER A 234 18.91 0.46 1.14
CA SER A 234 18.69 1.89 1.29
C SER A 234 19.21 2.34 2.66
N ILE A 235 19.94 3.44 2.67
CA ILE A 235 20.47 4.05 3.90
C ILE A 235 20.10 5.54 3.87
N GLN A 236 19.66 6.05 5.02
CA GLN A 236 19.32 7.45 5.19
C GLN A 236 19.88 7.98 6.51
N ILE A 237 20.38 9.20 6.45
CA ILE A 237 20.77 9.96 7.63
C ILE A 237 19.95 11.25 7.60
N ARG A 238 19.30 11.59 8.70
CA ARG A 238 18.53 12.82 8.84
C ARG A 238 18.81 13.48 10.19
N MET A 239 18.57 14.78 10.23
CA MET A 239 18.65 15.58 11.43
C MET A 239 17.29 16.25 11.66
N GLU A 240 16.76 16.12 12.87
CA GLU A 240 15.53 16.79 13.30
C GLU A 240 15.92 18.00 14.16
N TYR A 241 15.35 19.17 13.89
CA TYR A 241 15.57 20.42 14.64
C TYR A 241 14.45 20.63 15.66
#